data_b36ae6f562ba6a8666fe0083333766e3
#
_entry.id   b36ae6f562ba6a8666fe0083333766e3
#
_cell.length_a   1.000
_cell.length_b   1.000
_cell.length_c   1.000
_cell.angle_alpha   90.00
_cell.angle_beta   90.00
_cell.angle_gamma   90.00
#
_symmetry.space_group_name_H-M   'P 1'
#
loop_
_entity.id
_entity.type
_entity.pdbx_description
1 polymer ?
#
loop_
_entity_poly.entity_id
_entity_poly.type
_entity_poly.pdbx_seq_one_letter_code
_entity_poly.pdbx_strand_id
1 'polypeptide(L)'
;MDKIRQLQDMINESNRIVFFGGAGVSTESNIPDFRSADGLYKQKYRYSPEQIVSHSFFMQHTEEFYDFYKEKMMFLDAKPNKAHLKLAELEAAGKLTAVITQNIAGLHQAAGSKNVLELHGSIHRNYCMRCKKQYSARFVKESKGIPTCDCGGTIRPDVVLYEEGLDNQIIQKSIRAISEADMLIIGGTSLVVYPAAGFIDYFHGKYLVLINKDATARDVGATLTIHEPIGEVLDRIHV
;
A
#
# COMPACT_ATOMS: atom_id res chain seq x y z
N MET A 1 -20.93 -8.21 21.48
CA MET A 1 -20.27 -9.42 20.91
C MET A 1 -18.82 -9.05 20.64
N ASP A 2 -17.87 -9.92 20.91
CA ASP A 2 -16.45 -9.67 20.65
C ASP A 2 -16.21 -9.56 19.14
N LYS A 3 -15.71 -8.40 18.68
CA LYS A 3 -15.46 -8.11 17.27
C LYS A 3 -14.39 -9.03 16.66
N ILE A 4 -13.43 -9.47 17.46
CA ILE A 4 -12.39 -10.40 17.01
C ILE A 4 -12.98 -11.76 16.72
N ARG A 5 -13.87 -12.25 17.60
CA ARG A 5 -14.59 -13.50 17.36
C ARG A 5 -15.47 -13.42 16.11
N GLN A 6 -16.17 -12.29 15.90
CA GLN A 6 -16.93 -12.08 14.67
C GLN A 6 -16.04 -12.12 13.43
N LEU A 7 -14.88 -11.44 13.48
CA LEU A 7 -13.90 -11.46 12.38
C LEU A 7 -13.41 -12.89 12.12
N GLN A 8 -13.09 -13.64 13.17
CA GLN A 8 -12.67 -15.04 13.06
C GLN A 8 -13.73 -15.91 12.38
N ASP A 9 -15.00 -15.78 12.82
CA ASP A 9 -16.10 -16.56 12.25
C ASP A 9 -16.29 -16.21 10.75
N MET A 10 -16.22 -14.92 10.37
CA MET A 10 -16.29 -14.48 8.98
C MET A 10 -15.13 -15.04 8.13
N ILE A 11 -13.89 -15.05 8.65
CA ILE A 11 -12.74 -15.65 7.97
C ILE A 11 -12.91 -17.15 7.80
N ASN A 12 -13.40 -17.85 8.83
CA ASN A 12 -13.63 -19.30 8.76
C ASN A 12 -14.64 -19.66 7.67
N GLU A 13 -15.73 -18.89 7.55
CA GLU A 13 -16.76 -19.07 6.53
C GLU A 13 -16.34 -18.68 5.11
N SER A 14 -15.32 -17.84 4.97
CA SER A 14 -14.88 -17.32 3.68
C SER A 14 -13.85 -18.23 3.01
N ASN A 15 -13.88 -18.28 1.68
CA ASN A 15 -12.95 -19.06 0.85
C ASN A 15 -12.19 -18.21 -0.18
N ARG A 16 -12.63 -16.98 -0.39
CA ARG A 16 -12.05 -16.03 -1.38
C ARG A 16 -11.91 -14.65 -0.75
N ILE A 17 -10.99 -14.53 0.20
CA ILE A 17 -10.72 -13.29 0.89
C ILE A 17 -9.81 -12.42 0.03
N VAL A 18 -10.13 -11.15 -0.11
CA VAL A 18 -9.23 -10.13 -0.67
C VAL A 18 -8.92 -9.10 0.39
N PHE A 19 -7.66 -8.70 0.48
CA PHE A 19 -7.22 -7.61 1.33
C PHE A 19 -6.94 -6.37 0.49
N PHE A 20 -7.45 -5.21 0.92
CA PHE A 20 -7.18 -3.90 0.33
C PHE A 20 -6.56 -2.98 1.37
N GLY A 21 -5.30 -2.58 1.19
CA GLY A 21 -4.53 -1.86 2.20
C GLY A 21 -3.89 -0.56 1.74
N GLY A 22 -3.68 0.34 2.71
CA GLY A 22 -2.97 1.60 2.52
C GLY A 22 -1.86 1.81 3.55
N ALA A 23 -1.37 3.06 3.66
CA ALA A 23 -0.19 3.41 4.45
C ALA A 23 -0.28 3.04 5.93
N GLY A 24 -1.49 3.06 6.51
CA GLY A 24 -1.72 2.66 7.90
C GLY A 24 -1.38 1.20 8.22
N VAL A 25 -1.29 0.31 7.21
CA VAL A 25 -0.82 -1.07 7.41
C VAL A 25 0.66 -1.11 7.79
N SER A 26 1.44 -0.14 7.37
CA SER A 26 2.90 -0.11 7.58
C SER A 26 3.34 0.74 8.77
N THR A 27 2.43 1.39 9.49
CA THR A 27 2.78 2.21 10.68
C THR A 27 3.42 1.38 11.79
N GLU A 28 2.96 0.13 11.97
CA GLU A 28 3.55 -0.83 12.90
C GLU A 28 4.87 -1.44 12.39
N SER A 29 5.35 -1.01 11.21
CA SER A 29 6.68 -1.29 10.64
C SER A 29 7.59 -0.05 10.67
N ASN A 30 7.23 0.98 11.45
CA ASN A 30 7.91 2.27 11.56
C ASN A 30 7.97 3.04 10.22
N ILE A 31 7.02 2.84 9.32
CA ILE A 31 6.82 3.68 8.14
C ILE A 31 5.65 4.61 8.45
N PRO A 32 5.86 5.95 8.51
CA PRO A 32 4.78 6.89 8.77
C PRO A 32 3.75 6.85 7.65
N ASP A 33 2.50 7.01 7.99
CA ASP A 33 1.47 7.25 6.98
C ASP A 33 1.49 8.73 6.52
N PHE A 34 0.57 9.09 5.62
CA PHE A 34 0.54 10.43 5.06
C PHE A 34 -0.33 11.41 5.85
N ARG A 35 -1.40 10.97 6.52
CA ARG A 35 -2.51 11.82 6.96
C ARG A 35 -2.80 11.81 8.45
N SER A 36 -2.31 10.84 9.20
CA SER A 36 -2.47 10.82 10.67
C SER A 36 -1.86 12.05 11.33
N ALA A 37 -2.05 12.20 12.64
CA ALA A 37 -1.52 13.32 13.40
C ALA A 37 0.01 13.48 13.25
N ASP A 38 0.72 12.35 13.15
CA ASP A 38 2.18 12.27 12.95
C ASP A 38 2.58 11.99 11.50
N GLY A 39 1.62 12.01 10.58
CA GLY A 39 1.81 11.69 9.17
C GLY A 39 2.61 12.74 8.41
N LEU A 40 3.12 12.35 7.23
CA LEU A 40 3.99 13.21 6.40
C LEU A 40 3.33 14.56 6.06
N TYR A 41 2.01 14.61 5.84
CA TYR A 41 1.31 15.83 5.46
C TYR A 41 1.16 16.86 6.61
N LYS A 42 1.44 16.48 7.84
CA LYS A 42 1.44 17.38 9.00
C LYS A 42 2.80 18.04 9.26
N GLN A 43 3.86 17.56 8.61
CA GLN A 43 5.19 18.15 8.74
C GLN A 43 5.30 19.43 7.91
N LYS A 44 6.14 20.38 8.37
CA LYS A 44 6.37 21.64 7.65
C LYS A 44 7.41 21.45 6.57
N TYR A 45 6.99 21.54 5.32
CA TYR A 45 7.86 21.57 4.13
C TYR A 45 7.66 22.88 3.36
N ARG A 46 8.61 23.22 2.49
CA ARG A 46 8.49 24.36 1.57
C ARG A 46 7.34 24.15 0.56
N TYR A 47 7.14 22.90 0.12
CA TYR A 47 6.04 22.46 -0.74
C TYR A 47 5.27 21.35 -0.01
N SER A 48 3.99 21.21 -0.29
CA SER A 48 3.25 20.08 0.31
C SER A 48 3.79 18.73 -0.18
N PRO A 49 3.80 17.68 0.64
CA PRO A 49 4.23 16.36 0.20
C PRO A 49 3.51 15.88 -1.07
N GLU A 50 2.23 16.20 -1.24
CA GLU A 50 1.46 15.88 -2.46
C GLU A 50 2.03 16.58 -3.69
N GLN A 51 2.47 17.83 -3.57
CA GLN A 51 3.17 18.54 -4.65
C GLN A 51 4.52 17.89 -4.94
N ILE A 52 5.31 17.59 -3.90
CA ILE A 52 6.66 17.00 -4.08
C ILE A 52 6.58 15.66 -4.80
N VAL A 53 5.59 14.81 -4.47
CA VAL A 53 5.42 13.50 -5.11
C VAL A 53 4.48 13.54 -6.32
N SER A 54 4.46 14.65 -7.07
CA SER A 54 3.76 14.78 -8.35
C SER A 54 4.70 14.63 -9.54
N HIS A 55 4.15 14.24 -10.70
CA HIS A 55 4.91 14.13 -11.95
C HIS A 55 5.55 15.47 -12.36
N SER A 56 4.76 16.55 -12.32
CA SER A 56 5.27 17.87 -12.70
C SER A 56 6.40 18.36 -11.80
N PHE A 57 6.30 18.12 -10.49
CA PHE A 57 7.38 18.46 -9.56
C PHE A 57 8.63 17.60 -9.80
N PHE A 58 8.47 16.30 -10.01
CA PHE A 58 9.59 15.42 -10.36
C PHE A 58 10.34 15.92 -11.61
N MET A 59 9.62 16.39 -12.63
CA MET A 59 10.22 16.88 -13.87
C MET A 59 10.89 18.25 -13.74
N GLN A 60 10.37 19.14 -12.88
CA GLN A 60 10.84 20.53 -12.74
C GLN A 60 11.83 20.72 -11.58
N HIS A 61 11.70 19.91 -10.53
CA HIS A 61 12.44 20.00 -9.27
C HIS A 61 13.02 18.62 -8.88
N THR A 62 13.69 17.97 -9.82
CA THR A 62 14.15 16.58 -9.69
C THR A 62 15.06 16.36 -8.47
N GLU A 63 15.93 17.32 -8.14
CA GLU A 63 16.83 17.21 -6.98
C GLU A 63 16.05 17.26 -5.67
N GLU A 64 15.16 18.25 -5.50
CA GLU A 64 14.30 18.39 -4.31
C GLU A 64 13.35 17.20 -4.14
N PHE A 65 12.86 16.63 -5.26
CA PHE A 65 12.10 15.37 -5.24
C PHE A 65 12.94 14.23 -4.65
N TYR A 66 14.19 14.06 -5.10
CA TYR A 66 15.04 12.97 -4.60
C TYR A 66 15.49 13.16 -3.16
N ASP A 67 15.69 14.39 -2.69
CA ASP A 67 15.97 14.67 -1.29
C ASP A 67 14.82 14.20 -0.41
N PHE A 68 13.59 14.57 -0.76
CA PHE A 68 12.39 14.11 -0.06
C PHE A 68 12.17 12.60 -0.20
N TYR A 69 12.23 12.07 -1.42
CA TYR A 69 11.95 10.68 -1.72
C TYR A 69 12.88 9.73 -0.97
N LYS A 70 14.17 9.99 -1.00
CA LYS A 70 15.17 9.20 -0.29
C LYS A 70 14.99 9.25 1.22
N GLU A 71 14.73 10.43 1.76
CA GLU A 71 14.59 10.61 3.21
C GLU A 71 13.28 10.05 3.75
N LYS A 72 12.15 10.34 3.07
CA LYS A 72 10.80 10.17 3.61
C LYS A 72 10.02 8.99 3.02
N MET A 73 10.47 8.38 1.91
CA MET A 73 9.74 7.30 1.25
C MET A 73 10.53 6.00 1.13
N MET A 74 11.87 6.05 1.15
CA MET A 74 12.71 4.87 0.99
C MET A 74 13.11 4.24 2.34
N PHE A 75 12.23 3.45 2.92
CA PHE A 75 12.45 2.72 4.16
C PHE A 75 12.94 1.29 3.87
N LEU A 76 14.20 1.15 3.39
CA LEU A 76 14.75 -0.12 2.91
C LEU A 76 14.97 -1.16 4.02
N ASP A 77 15.12 -0.72 5.27
CA ASP A 77 15.37 -1.58 6.43
C ASP A 77 14.09 -1.94 7.20
N ALA A 78 12.92 -1.41 6.75
CA ALA A 78 11.64 -1.73 7.36
C ALA A 78 11.32 -3.22 7.20
N LYS A 79 10.71 -3.79 8.22
CA LYS A 79 10.36 -5.21 8.25
C LYS A 79 8.85 -5.40 8.29
N PRO A 80 8.34 -6.51 7.74
CA PRO A 80 6.95 -6.86 7.88
C PRO A 80 6.52 -6.89 9.36
N ASN A 81 5.33 -6.35 9.63
CA ASN A 81 4.69 -6.44 10.93
C ASN A 81 3.67 -7.60 10.95
N LYS A 82 2.98 -7.76 12.07
CA LYS A 82 2.00 -8.83 12.31
C LYS A 82 0.89 -8.88 11.26
N ALA A 83 0.44 -7.71 10.73
CA ALA A 83 -0.56 -7.67 9.66
C ALA A 83 -0.04 -8.33 8.38
N HIS A 84 1.16 -7.95 7.94
CA HIS A 84 1.77 -8.52 6.73
C HIS A 84 1.96 -10.04 6.87
N LEU A 85 2.45 -10.49 8.03
CA LEU A 85 2.69 -11.92 8.30
C LEU A 85 1.38 -12.72 8.31
N LYS A 86 0.33 -12.22 8.96
CA LYS A 86 -0.97 -12.89 8.99
C LYS A 86 -1.62 -12.97 7.61
N LEU A 87 -1.52 -11.94 6.80
CA LEU A 87 -2.02 -11.97 5.43
C LEU A 87 -1.30 -13.02 4.58
N ALA A 88 0.03 -13.16 4.74
CA ALA A 88 0.78 -14.22 4.07
C ALA A 88 0.39 -15.62 4.58
N GLU A 89 0.11 -15.78 5.88
CA GLU A 89 -0.39 -17.02 6.48
C GLU A 89 -1.77 -17.40 5.91
N LEU A 90 -2.70 -16.46 5.82
CA LEU A 90 -4.03 -16.66 5.21
C LEU A 90 -3.94 -17.04 3.72
N GLU A 91 -2.99 -16.46 2.99
CA GLU A 91 -2.73 -16.82 1.60
C GLU A 91 -2.17 -18.24 1.49
N ALA A 92 -1.20 -18.60 2.34
CA ALA A 92 -0.63 -19.96 2.38
C ALA A 92 -1.67 -21.03 2.74
N ALA A 93 -2.65 -20.70 3.56
CA ALA A 93 -3.78 -21.56 3.90
C ALA A 93 -4.87 -21.61 2.80
N GLY A 94 -4.71 -20.88 1.69
CA GLY A 94 -5.67 -20.84 0.58
C GLY A 94 -6.93 -20.02 0.85
N LYS A 95 -6.97 -19.24 1.92
CA LYS A 95 -8.10 -18.37 2.29
C LYS A 95 -8.02 -17.00 1.60
N LEU A 96 -6.83 -16.37 1.59
CA LEU A 96 -6.61 -15.07 0.95
C LEU A 96 -6.16 -15.28 -0.51
N THR A 97 -6.87 -14.67 -1.44
CA THR A 97 -6.62 -14.81 -2.88
C THR A 97 -5.77 -13.69 -3.47
N ALA A 98 -5.81 -12.49 -2.88
CA ALA A 98 -4.99 -11.37 -3.30
C ALA A 98 -4.80 -10.34 -2.18
N VAL A 99 -3.64 -9.71 -2.18
CA VAL A 99 -3.37 -8.45 -1.46
C VAL A 99 -3.34 -7.32 -2.50
N ILE A 100 -4.23 -6.36 -2.37
CA ILE A 100 -4.22 -5.12 -3.16
C ILE A 100 -3.67 -4.02 -2.27
N THR A 101 -2.55 -3.43 -2.64
CA THR A 101 -1.89 -2.44 -1.79
C THR A 101 -1.59 -1.13 -2.50
N GLN A 102 -1.79 -0.04 -1.78
CA GLN A 102 -1.34 1.30 -2.16
C GLN A 102 0.11 1.56 -1.74
N ASN A 103 0.67 0.68 -0.89
CA ASN A 103 2.02 0.83 -0.35
C ASN A 103 3.08 0.38 -1.35
N ILE A 104 4.24 1.04 -1.29
CA ILE A 104 5.35 0.86 -2.24
C ILE A 104 6.58 0.18 -1.63
N ALA A 105 6.56 -0.10 -0.32
CA ALA A 105 7.72 -0.61 0.43
C ALA A 105 7.98 -2.12 0.28
N GLY A 106 7.09 -2.89 -0.38
CA GLY A 106 7.27 -4.32 -0.63
C GLY A 106 7.16 -5.22 0.60
N LEU A 107 6.54 -4.74 1.69
CA LEU A 107 6.49 -5.51 2.95
C LEU A 107 5.58 -6.74 2.88
N HIS A 108 4.56 -6.74 2.03
CA HIS A 108 3.72 -7.93 1.81
C HIS A 108 4.52 -9.06 1.17
N GLN A 109 5.32 -8.75 0.13
CA GLN A 109 6.21 -9.72 -0.51
C GLN A 109 7.31 -10.19 0.47
N ALA A 110 7.86 -9.28 1.25
CA ALA A 110 8.86 -9.61 2.28
C ALA A 110 8.29 -10.51 3.39
N ALA A 111 6.97 -10.44 3.66
CA ALA A 111 6.27 -11.33 4.59
C ALA A 111 5.97 -12.72 3.97
N GLY A 112 6.09 -12.88 2.66
CA GLY A 112 5.85 -14.14 1.96
C GLY A 112 4.60 -14.19 1.08
N SER A 113 3.79 -13.10 1.03
CA SER A 113 2.65 -13.01 0.11
C SER A 113 3.09 -13.14 -1.34
N LYS A 114 2.36 -13.91 -2.15
CA LYS A 114 2.67 -14.21 -3.55
C LYS A 114 1.86 -13.38 -4.53
N ASN A 115 0.56 -13.22 -4.28
CA ASN A 115 -0.33 -12.46 -5.15
C ASN A 115 -0.56 -11.06 -4.59
N VAL A 116 0.42 -10.19 -4.83
CA VAL A 116 0.39 -8.78 -4.38
C VAL A 116 0.20 -7.86 -5.59
N LEU A 117 -0.89 -7.11 -5.60
CA LEU A 117 -1.23 -6.13 -6.62
C LEU A 117 -0.85 -4.72 -6.12
N GLU A 118 0.30 -4.23 -6.57
CA GLU A 118 0.87 -2.95 -6.17
C GLU A 118 0.29 -1.81 -7.02
N LEU A 119 -0.78 -1.15 -6.54
CA LEU A 119 -1.47 -0.08 -7.27
C LEU A 119 -0.57 1.12 -7.59
N HIS A 120 0.36 1.43 -6.70
CA HIS A 120 1.23 2.59 -6.83
C HIS A 120 2.70 2.21 -7.13
N GLY A 121 2.94 0.99 -7.61
CA GLY A 121 4.28 0.53 -7.95
C GLY A 121 5.14 0.17 -6.73
N SER A 122 6.49 0.28 -6.87
CA SER A 122 7.41 -0.16 -5.83
C SER A 122 8.72 0.64 -5.82
N ILE A 123 9.22 0.95 -4.62
CA ILE A 123 10.57 1.54 -4.43
C ILE A 123 11.69 0.59 -4.87
N HIS A 124 11.39 -0.71 -4.95
CA HIS A 124 12.39 -1.73 -5.30
C HIS A 124 12.67 -1.82 -6.80
N ARG A 125 11.80 -1.29 -7.64
CA ARG A 125 11.98 -1.21 -9.08
C ARG A 125 12.33 0.21 -9.49
N ASN A 126 13.47 0.37 -10.14
CA ASN A 126 13.95 1.67 -10.62
C ASN A 126 14.56 1.50 -12.01
N TYR A 127 14.36 2.45 -12.89
CA TYR A 127 14.83 2.34 -14.27
C TYR A 127 15.31 3.68 -14.81
N CYS A 128 16.28 3.59 -15.70
CA CYS A 128 16.74 4.76 -16.46
C CYS A 128 15.64 5.25 -17.42
N MET A 129 15.29 6.51 -17.37
CA MET A 129 14.26 7.09 -18.25
C MET A 129 14.68 7.02 -19.73
N ARG A 130 16.00 7.02 -20.02
CA ARG A 130 16.55 7.03 -21.38
C ARG A 130 16.72 5.62 -21.95
N CYS A 131 17.47 4.75 -21.29
CA CYS A 131 17.85 3.42 -21.82
C CYS A 131 17.13 2.25 -21.17
N LYS A 132 16.24 2.48 -20.21
CA LYS A 132 15.45 1.48 -19.48
C LYS A 132 16.24 0.47 -18.63
N LYS A 133 17.58 0.65 -18.49
CA LYS A 133 18.39 -0.17 -17.59
C LYS A 133 17.84 -0.12 -16.17
N GLN A 134 17.74 -1.28 -15.54
CA GLN A 134 17.18 -1.44 -14.19
C GLN A 134 18.24 -1.16 -13.12
N TYR A 135 17.79 -0.62 -11.98
CA TYR A 135 18.62 -0.28 -10.83
C TYR A 135 17.94 -0.71 -9.52
N SER A 136 18.74 -1.13 -8.54
CA SER A 136 18.24 -1.47 -7.22
C SER A 136 17.81 -0.23 -6.43
N ALA A 137 16.93 -0.43 -5.45
CA ALA A 137 16.55 0.62 -4.51
C ALA A 137 17.76 1.16 -3.73
N ARG A 138 18.68 0.26 -3.34
CA ARG A 138 19.92 0.65 -2.64
C ARG A 138 20.77 1.59 -3.47
N PHE A 139 20.96 1.33 -4.76
CA PHE A 139 21.66 2.25 -5.66
C PHE A 139 21.05 3.65 -5.66
N VAL A 140 19.72 3.74 -5.75
CA VAL A 140 19.01 5.04 -5.71
C VAL A 140 19.17 5.71 -4.35
N LYS A 141 19.02 4.97 -3.25
CA LYS A 141 19.15 5.50 -1.89
C LYS A 141 20.54 6.07 -1.60
N GLU A 142 21.60 5.38 -2.03
CA GLU A 142 22.99 5.72 -1.76
C GLU A 142 23.57 6.75 -2.76
N SER A 143 22.91 7.00 -3.89
CA SER A 143 23.36 8.00 -4.87
C SER A 143 23.36 9.42 -4.28
N LYS A 144 24.34 10.22 -4.63
CA LYS A 144 24.38 11.66 -4.28
C LYS A 144 23.50 12.44 -5.28
N GLY A 145 22.65 13.33 -4.78
CA GLY A 145 21.76 14.13 -5.62
C GLY A 145 20.84 13.26 -6.50
N ILE A 146 20.72 13.61 -7.78
CA ILE A 146 19.87 12.90 -8.74
C ILE A 146 20.53 11.59 -9.18
N PRO A 147 19.89 10.42 -8.98
CA PRO A 147 20.40 9.14 -9.47
C PRO A 147 20.56 9.15 -10.99
N THR A 148 21.75 8.90 -11.48
CA THR A 148 22.07 9.00 -12.91
C THR A 148 22.63 7.68 -13.43
N CYS A 149 22.17 7.27 -14.61
CA CYS A 149 22.61 6.09 -15.34
C CYS A 149 23.94 6.34 -16.07
N ASP A 150 24.69 5.27 -16.35
CA ASP A 150 25.91 5.33 -17.15
C ASP A 150 25.71 5.97 -18.54
N CYS A 151 24.48 5.92 -19.10
CA CYS A 151 24.13 6.59 -20.35
C CYS A 151 23.82 8.10 -20.19
N GLY A 152 23.94 8.66 -18.98
CA GLY A 152 23.62 10.04 -18.67
C GLY A 152 22.12 10.33 -18.46
N GLY A 153 21.24 9.30 -18.50
CA GLY A 153 19.81 9.46 -18.24
C GLY A 153 19.48 9.42 -16.75
N THR A 154 18.49 10.19 -16.32
CA THR A 154 17.95 10.12 -14.94
C THR A 154 17.35 8.75 -14.65
N ILE A 155 17.66 8.18 -13.49
CA ILE A 155 17.02 6.95 -13.00
C ILE A 155 15.77 7.34 -12.26
N ARG A 156 14.63 6.75 -12.60
CA ARG A 156 13.33 7.00 -12.00
C ARG A 156 12.84 5.77 -11.23
N PRO A 157 12.21 5.95 -10.03
CA PRO A 157 11.50 4.86 -9.38
C PRO A 157 10.24 4.48 -10.16
N ASP A 158 9.92 3.18 -10.16
CA ASP A 158 8.65 2.64 -10.68
C ASP A 158 7.54 2.82 -9.64
N VAL A 159 7.31 4.08 -9.28
CA VAL A 159 6.27 4.54 -8.35
C VAL A 159 5.35 5.47 -9.09
N VAL A 160 4.03 5.28 -8.93
CA VAL A 160 3.01 6.15 -9.51
C VAL A 160 2.96 7.45 -8.70
N LEU A 161 3.29 8.54 -9.34
CA LEU A 161 3.21 9.88 -8.76
C LEU A 161 1.81 10.48 -8.96
N TYR A 162 1.45 11.48 -8.16
CA TYR A 162 0.26 12.28 -8.48
C TYR A 162 0.35 12.81 -9.92
N GLU A 163 -0.77 12.99 -10.59
CA GLU A 163 -0.91 13.33 -12.02
C GLU A 163 -0.65 12.15 -12.98
N GLU A 164 -0.23 10.99 -12.48
CA GLU A 164 -0.01 9.81 -13.31
C GLU A 164 -1.15 8.80 -13.18
N GLY A 165 -1.40 8.05 -14.25
CA GLY A 165 -2.37 6.97 -14.26
C GLY A 165 -1.80 5.69 -13.61
N LEU A 166 -2.68 4.90 -13.02
CA LEU A 166 -2.35 3.56 -12.57
C LEU A 166 -2.18 2.61 -13.77
N ASP A 167 -1.43 1.55 -13.59
CA ASP A 167 -1.30 0.47 -14.59
C ASP A 167 -2.66 -0.21 -14.83
N ASN A 168 -3.11 -0.23 -16.09
CA ASN A 168 -4.40 -0.80 -16.49
C ASN A 168 -4.53 -2.29 -16.18
N GLN A 169 -3.44 -3.06 -16.25
CA GLN A 169 -3.47 -4.49 -15.93
C GLN A 169 -3.65 -4.70 -14.44
N ILE A 170 -3.01 -3.88 -13.61
CA ILE A 170 -3.16 -3.93 -12.15
C ILE A 170 -4.58 -3.51 -11.75
N ILE A 171 -5.14 -2.46 -12.38
CA ILE A 171 -6.54 -2.06 -12.19
C ILE A 171 -7.49 -3.23 -12.47
N GLN A 172 -7.39 -3.83 -13.66
CA GLN A 172 -8.28 -4.93 -14.07
C GLN A 172 -8.16 -6.14 -13.14
N LYS A 173 -6.94 -6.53 -12.76
CA LYS A 173 -6.71 -7.63 -11.81
C LYS A 173 -7.31 -7.32 -10.44
N SER A 174 -7.16 -6.09 -9.96
CA SER A 174 -7.68 -5.65 -8.66
C SER A 174 -9.21 -5.66 -8.64
N ILE A 175 -9.84 -5.08 -9.65
CA ILE A 175 -11.31 -5.06 -9.78
C ILE A 175 -11.84 -6.50 -9.87
N ARG A 176 -11.21 -7.35 -10.68
CA ARG A 176 -11.61 -8.74 -10.81
C ARG A 176 -11.49 -9.48 -9.47
N ALA A 177 -10.36 -9.36 -8.77
CA ALA A 177 -10.17 -10.00 -7.47
C ALA A 177 -11.24 -9.57 -6.47
N ILE A 178 -11.55 -8.26 -6.39
CA ILE A 178 -12.57 -7.71 -5.51
C ILE A 178 -13.97 -8.21 -5.88
N SER A 179 -14.34 -8.21 -7.16
CA SER A 179 -15.67 -8.64 -7.61
C SER A 179 -15.94 -10.12 -7.43
N GLU A 180 -14.89 -10.94 -7.42
CA GLU A 180 -14.97 -12.38 -7.21
C GLU A 180 -14.84 -12.80 -5.73
N ALA A 181 -14.53 -11.87 -4.82
CA ALA A 181 -14.35 -12.15 -3.40
C ALA A 181 -15.67 -12.39 -2.67
N ASP A 182 -15.68 -13.32 -1.74
CA ASP A 182 -16.77 -13.49 -0.76
C ASP A 182 -16.57 -12.63 0.50
N MET A 183 -15.32 -12.23 0.77
CA MET A 183 -14.96 -11.32 1.85
C MET A 183 -13.91 -10.30 1.35
N LEU A 184 -14.15 -9.02 1.65
CA LEU A 184 -13.19 -7.94 1.45
C LEU A 184 -12.78 -7.35 2.79
N ILE A 185 -11.49 -7.45 3.12
CA ILE A 185 -10.92 -6.80 4.29
C ILE A 185 -10.21 -5.53 3.83
N ILE A 186 -10.63 -4.38 4.33
CA ILE A 186 -10.02 -3.09 4.08
C ILE A 186 -9.29 -2.65 5.34
N GLY A 187 -8.01 -2.30 5.21
CA GLY A 187 -7.21 -1.92 6.38
C GLY A 187 -6.20 -0.82 6.14
N GLY A 188 -5.98 0.01 7.17
CA GLY A 188 -4.93 1.02 7.17
C GLY A 188 -5.05 2.05 6.04
N THR A 189 -6.26 2.40 5.60
CA THR A 189 -6.47 3.37 4.52
C THR A 189 -7.62 4.32 4.83
N SER A 190 -7.42 5.60 4.51
CA SER A 190 -8.46 6.62 4.63
C SER A 190 -9.52 6.56 3.51
N LEU A 191 -9.28 5.77 2.46
CA LEU A 191 -10.15 5.63 1.28
C LEU A 191 -10.47 6.94 0.56
N VAL A 192 -9.52 7.88 0.52
CA VAL A 192 -9.69 9.19 -0.14
C VAL A 192 -8.85 9.35 -1.41
N VAL A 193 -7.94 8.41 -1.70
CA VAL A 193 -7.07 8.46 -2.89
C VAL A 193 -7.74 7.72 -4.05
N TYR A 194 -8.18 8.47 -5.04
CA TYR A 194 -8.77 7.94 -6.26
C TYR A 194 -7.71 7.76 -7.37
N PRO A 195 -7.87 6.77 -8.29
CA PRO A 195 -9.04 5.89 -8.44
C PRO A 195 -9.08 4.69 -7.49
N ALA A 196 -8.02 4.41 -6.73
CA ALA A 196 -7.89 3.21 -5.89
C ALA A 196 -9.05 3.04 -4.89
N ALA A 197 -9.48 4.13 -4.23
CA ALA A 197 -10.60 4.11 -3.29
C ALA A 197 -11.94 3.67 -3.91
N GLY A 198 -12.12 3.88 -5.22
CA GLY A 198 -13.33 3.47 -5.95
C GLY A 198 -13.38 1.97 -6.28
N PHE A 199 -12.26 1.23 -6.17
CA PHE A 199 -12.26 -0.19 -6.52
C PHE A 199 -13.11 -1.04 -5.56
N ILE A 200 -13.26 -0.60 -4.32
CA ILE A 200 -14.11 -1.29 -3.33
C ILE A 200 -15.59 -1.32 -3.71
N ASP A 201 -16.05 -0.40 -4.58
CA ASP A 201 -17.43 -0.36 -5.06
C ASP A 201 -17.79 -1.55 -5.98
N TYR A 202 -16.78 -2.29 -6.46
CA TYR A 202 -16.98 -3.54 -7.21
C TYR A 202 -17.17 -4.77 -6.32
N PHE A 203 -17.10 -4.60 -4.99
CA PHE A 203 -17.34 -5.71 -4.06
C PHE A 203 -18.84 -5.98 -3.89
N HIS A 204 -19.24 -7.22 -4.10
CA HIS A 204 -20.62 -7.69 -3.95
C HIS A 204 -20.73 -8.96 -3.10
N GLY A 205 -19.63 -9.31 -2.39
CA GLY A 205 -19.58 -10.49 -1.54
C GLY A 205 -20.31 -10.32 -0.21
N LYS A 206 -20.21 -11.36 0.62
CA LYS A 206 -20.97 -11.47 1.87
C LYS A 206 -20.45 -10.54 2.98
N TYR A 207 -19.13 -10.41 3.12
CA TYR A 207 -18.50 -9.74 4.25
C TYR A 207 -17.58 -8.59 3.84
N LEU A 208 -17.98 -7.36 4.15
CA LEU A 208 -17.16 -6.17 4.05
C LEU A 208 -16.64 -5.80 5.44
N VAL A 209 -15.33 -5.92 5.67
CA VAL A 209 -14.70 -5.64 6.96
C VAL A 209 -13.75 -4.47 6.85
N LEU A 210 -13.86 -3.50 7.76
CA LEU A 210 -12.96 -2.35 7.86
C LEU A 210 -12.15 -2.43 9.16
N ILE A 211 -10.82 -2.32 9.04
CA ILE A 211 -9.88 -2.29 10.18
C ILE A 211 -9.01 -1.06 10.06
N ASN A 212 -9.37 0.01 10.76
CA ASN A 212 -8.65 1.29 10.75
C ASN A 212 -8.68 1.89 12.16
N LYS A 213 -7.63 2.61 12.55
CA LYS A 213 -7.62 3.34 13.83
C LYS A 213 -8.73 4.40 13.89
N ASP A 214 -8.87 5.17 12.80
CA ASP A 214 -9.86 6.23 12.68
C ASP A 214 -11.06 5.77 11.84
N ALA A 215 -12.21 6.36 12.12
CA ALA A 215 -13.43 6.14 11.35
C ALA A 215 -13.28 6.69 9.91
N THR A 216 -13.93 6.03 8.96
CA THR A 216 -13.99 6.45 7.56
C THR A 216 -15.43 6.61 7.10
N ALA A 217 -15.65 7.32 5.98
CA ALA A 217 -16.98 7.45 5.40
C ALA A 217 -17.60 6.10 4.95
N ARG A 218 -16.78 5.06 4.82
CA ARG A 218 -17.21 3.72 4.40
C ARG A 218 -17.63 2.80 5.55
N ASP A 219 -17.46 3.24 6.80
CA ASP A 219 -17.88 2.48 7.98
C ASP A 219 -19.39 2.15 7.96
N VAL A 220 -20.21 3.06 7.39
CA VAL A 220 -21.68 2.95 7.32
C VAL A 220 -22.15 1.75 6.47
N GLY A 221 -21.35 1.25 5.56
CA GLY A 221 -21.72 0.10 4.71
C GLY A 221 -21.04 -1.20 5.07
N ALA A 222 -20.19 -1.21 6.09
CA ALA A 222 -19.41 -2.37 6.46
C ALA A 222 -20.23 -3.38 7.28
N THR A 223 -19.95 -4.68 7.05
CA THR A 223 -20.49 -5.78 7.87
C THR A 223 -19.86 -5.76 9.27
N LEU A 224 -18.58 -5.39 9.35
CA LEU A 224 -17.84 -5.27 10.61
C LEU A 224 -16.81 -4.14 10.50
N THR A 225 -16.78 -3.29 11.54
CA THR A 225 -15.77 -2.22 11.67
C THR A 225 -15.02 -2.36 12.98
N ILE A 226 -13.68 -2.35 12.92
CA ILE A 226 -12.78 -2.44 14.08
C ILE A 226 -11.86 -1.22 14.07
N HIS A 227 -11.90 -0.42 15.14
CA HIS A 227 -11.06 0.78 15.32
C HIS A 227 -9.87 0.47 16.23
N GLU A 228 -8.96 -0.37 15.72
CA GLU A 228 -7.73 -0.78 16.41
C GLU A 228 -6.58 -0.86 15.39
N PRO A 229 -5.29 -0.90 15.84
CA PRO A 229 -4.15 -1.18 14.98
C PRO A 229 -4.32 -2.51 14.26
N ILE A 230 -4.12 -2.51 12.94
CA ILE A 230 -4.43 -3.67 12.10
C ILE A 230 -3.56 -4.89 12.43
N GLY A 231 -2.29 -4.67 12.79
CA GLY A 231 -1.39 -5.76 13.18
C GLY A 231 -1.85 -6.44 14.46
N GLU A 232 -2.31 -5.66 15.45
CA GLU A 232 -2.86 -6.19 16.70
C GLU A 232 -4.17 -6.95 16.49
N VAL A 233 -5.02 -6.48 15.56
CA VAL A 233 -6.28 -7.16 15.21
C VAL A 233 -5.98 -8.49 14.53
N LEU A 234 -5.16 -8.49 13.49
CA LEU A 234 -4.87 -9.69 12.70
C LEU A 234 -4.04 -10.72 13.49
N ASP A 235 -3.18 -10.30 14.41
CA ASP A 235 -2.41 -11.20 15.27
C ASP A 235 -3.29 -12.12 16.14
N ARG A 236 -4.51 -11.67 16.46
CA ARG A 236 -5.49 -12.44 17.25
C ARG A 236 -6.30 -13.44 16.43
N ILE A 237 -6.11 -13.47 15.11
CA ILE A 237 -6.80 -14.40 14.20
C ILE A 237 -5.99 -15.68 14.06
N HIS A 238 -6.69 -16.81 14.05
CA HIS A 238 -6.13 -18.13 13.82
C HIS A 238 -6.51 -18.61 12.41
N VAL A 239 -5.57 -19.31 11.75
CA VAL A 239 -5.70 -19.84 10.39
C VAL A 239 -5.76 -21.37 10.43
#